data_aa3962f5171c22ef2e097433626bbe96
#
_entry.id   aa3962f5171c22ef2e097433626bbe96
#
_cell.length_a   1.000
_cell.length_b   1.000
_cell.length_c   1.000
_cell.angle_alpha   90.00
_cell.angle_beta   90.00
_cell.angle_gamma   90.00
#
_symmetry.space_group_name_H-M   'P 1'
#
loop_
_entity.id
_entity.type
_entity.pdbx_description
1 polymer ?
#
loop_
_entity_poly.entity_id
_entity_poly.type
_entity_poly.pdbx_seq_one_letter_code
_entity_poly.pdbx_strand_id
1 'polypeptide(L)'
;MCSGRIDLAHIFRAFSKGMDGVFIGGCRLGECNYITHGNYHALNLTLLCKKIMEYIGLNPERLQISFMSAGDGNLFVDIMNDYSAKIKELGPLGKSEGIDPKELEEKLAGVIKQIPYIKIMTNAKMGTHLDDPAEYEAFFTLEEIDKLFTEKISYYIDP
;
A
#
# COMPACT_ATOMS: atom_id res chain seq x y z
N MET A 1 1.97 -15.94 10.08
CA MET A 1 2.67 -15.00 9.16
C MET A 1 2.07 -13.62 9.42
N CYS A 2 2.88 -12.57 9.54
CA CYS A 2 2.43 -11.22 9.90
C CYS A 2 2.22 -10.37 8.63
N SER A 3 1.22 -9.47 8.64
CA SER A 3 1.02 -8.47 7.58
C SER A 3 2.25 -7.58 7.34
N GLY A 4 3.12 -7.40 8.35
CA GLY A 4 4.40 -6.71 8.18
C GLY A 4 5.38 -7.34 7.18
N ARG A 5 5.07 -8.53 6.65
CA ARG A 5 5.84 -9.17 5.56
C ARG A 5 5.36 -8.78 4.16
N ILE A 6 4.33 -7.95 4.06
CA ILE A 6 3.90 -7.46 2.75
C ILE A 6 5.02 -6.64 2.08
N ASP A 7 5.08 -6.69 0.77
CA ASP A 7 6.09 -6.02 -0.04
C ASP A 7 5.43 -5.25 -1.19
N LEU A 8 6.02 -4.11 -1.57
CA LEU A 8 5.61 -3.31 -2.74
C LEU A 8 5.39 -4.20 -3.98
N ALA A 9 6.30 -5.17 -4.18
CA ALA A 9 6.23 -6.08 -5.32
C ALA A 9 4.97 -6.94 -5.33
N HIS A 10 4.44 -7.34 -4.18
CA HIS A 10 3.22 -8.13 -4.12
C HIS A 10 2.02 -7.31 -4.60
N ILE A 11 1.94 -6.05 -4.16
CA ILE A 11 0.83 -5.14 -4.48
C ILE A 11 0.85 -4.78 -5.96
N PHE A 12 1.97 -4.26 -6.48
CA PHE A 12 2.04 -3.84 -7.87
C PHE A 12 1.99 -5.00 -8.88
N ARG A 13 2.49 -6.19 -8.51
CA ARG A 13 2.30 -7.39 -9.32
C ARG A 13 0.86 -7.87 -9.36
N ALA A 14 0.08 -7.71 -8.30
CA ALA A 14 -1.35 -8.02 -8.33
C ALA A 14 -2.07 -7.12 -9.35
N PHE A 15 -1.83 -5.82 -9.32
CA PHE A 15 -2.37 -4.88 -10.31
C PHE A 15 -1.89 -5.20 -11.74
N SER A 16 -0.61 -5.51 -11.94
CA SER A 16 -0.09 -5.88 -13.27
C SER A 16 -0.64 -7.20 -13.81
N LYS A 17 -1.26 -8.02 -12.97
CA LYS A 17 -1.99 -9.24 -13.36
C LYS A 17 -3.49 -9.01 -13.54
N GLY A 18 -3.93 -7.76 -13.55
CA GLY A 18 -5.30 -7.37 -13.82
C GLY A 18 -6.24 -7.45 -12.61
N MET A 19 -5.70 -7.45 -11.39
CA MET A 19 -6.54 -7.33 -10.19
C MET A 19 -7.09 -5.91 -10.09
N ASP A 20 -8.41 -5.77 -9.95
CA ASP A 20 -9.09 -4.48 -9.85
C ASP A 20 -8.87 -3.79 -8.51
N GLY A 21 -8.53 -4.55 -7.48
CA GLY A 21 -8.22 -4.06 -6.15
C GLY A 21 -7.38 -5.03 -5.34
N VAL A 22 -6.69 -4.51 -4.32
CA VAL A 22 -5.87 -5.27 -3.37
C VAL A 22 -6.27 -4.92 -1.96
N PHE A 23 -6.62 -5.94 -1.17
CA PHE A 23 -6.97 -5.79 0.25
C PHE A 23 -5.88 -6.41 1.13
N ILE A 24 -5.48 -5.67 2.16
CA ILE A 24 -4.51 -6.11 3.16
C ILE A 24 -5.23 -6.19 4.51
N GLY A 25 -5.29 -7.37 5.11
CA GLY A 25 -5.80 -7.57 6.46
C GLY A 25 -4.65 -7.71 7.46
N GLY A 26 -4.74 -7.01 8.59
CA GLY A 26 -3.74 -7.08 9.66
C GLY A 26 -4.37 -7.18 11.04
N CYS A 27 -3.56 -7.56 12.04
CA CYS A 27 -3.96 -7.46 13.44
C CYS A 27 -4.22 -5.99 13.80
N ARG A 28 -5.06 -5.72 14.80
CA ARG A 28 -5.27 -4.36 15.30
C ARG A 28 -3.94 -3.71 15.69
N LEU A 29 -3.84 -2.40 15.46
CA LEU A 29 -2.65 -1.65 15.87
C LEU A 29 -2.49 -1.77 17.39
N GLY A 30 -1.27 -2.04 17.84
CA GLY A 30 -0.97 -2.34 19.23
C GLY A 30 -1.23 -3.79 19.70
N GLU A 31 -1.97 -4.60 18.93
CA GLU A 31 -2.25 -6.03 19.25
C GLU A 31 -1.40 -7.02 18.45
N CYS A 32 -0.53 -6.54 17.58
CA CYS A 32 0.34 -7.42 16.79
C CYS A 32 1.38 -8.09 17.67
N ASN A 33 1.68 -9.37 17.41
CA ASN A 33 2.79 -10.05 18.09
C ASN A 33 4.16 -9.37 17.85
N TYR A 34 4.27 -8.61 16.75
CA TYR A 34 5.41 -7.76 16.43
C TYR A 34 5.01 -6.29 16.59
N ILE A 35 4.75 -5.87 17.82
CA ILE A 35 4.08 -4.62 18.19
C ILE A 35 4.68 -3.39 17.48
N THR A 36 6.00 -3.33 17.39
CA THR A 36 6.72 -2.15 16.90
C THR A 36 7.04 -2.18 15.40
N HIS A 37 6.83 -3.28 14.69
CA HIS A 37 7.23 -3.36 13.27
C HIS A 37 6.39 -4.32 12.42
N GLY A 38 5.32 -4.87 12.97
CA GLY A 38 4.43 -5.78 12.24
C GLY A 38 3.41 -5.02 11.40
N ASN A 39 2.24 -4.77 11.98
CA ASN A 39 1.13 -4.11 11.31
C ASN A 39 1.38 -2.61 11.03
N TYR A 40 2.15 -1.90 11.84
CA TYR A 40 2.59 -0.53 11.56
C TYR A 40 3.44 -0.47 10.28
N HIS A 41 4.35 -1.43 10.09
CA HIS A 41 5.12 -1.51 8.85
C HIS A 41 4.21 -1.73 7.63
N ALA A 42 3.20 -2.60 7.75
CA ALA A 42 2.23 -2.82 6.69
C ALA A 42 1.41 -1.56 6.37
N LEU A 43 1.03 -0.79 7.40
CA LEU A 43 0.32 0.48 7.24
C LEU A 43 1.17 1.48 6.44
N ASN A 44 2.40 1.70 6.88
CA ASN A 44 3.31 2.66 6.25
C ASN A 44 3.65 2.29 4.82
N LEU A 45 3.88 0.98 4.56
CA LEU A 45 4.10 0.48 3.21
C LEU A 45 2.86 0.70 2.32
N THR A 46 1.66 0.50 2.87
CA THR A 46 0.41 0.74 2.14
C THR A 46 0.24 2.22 1.80
N LEU A 47 0.55 3.13 2.71
CA LEU A 47 0.52 4.58 2.45
C LEU A 47 1.50 4.96 1.33
N LEU A 48 2.70 4.42 1.35
CA LEU A 48 3.67 4.63 0.27
C LEU A 48 3.17 4.07 -1.06
N CYS A 49 2.57 2.87 -1.08
CA CYS A 49 1.96 2.30 -2.28
C CYS A 49 0.85 3.19 -2.84
N LYS A 50 -0.03 3.70 -1.98
CA LYS A 50 -1.09 4.63 -2.37
C LYS A 50 -0.53 5.88 -3.03
N LYS A 51 0.57 6.42 -2.48
CA LYS A 51 1.23 7.58 -3.06
C LYS A 51 1.82 7.30 -4.45
N ILE A 52 2.43 6.14 -4.63
CA ILE A 52 2.92 5.70 -5.94
C ILE A 52 1.74 5.54 -6.91
N MET A 53 0.61 4.95 -6.47
CA MET A 53 -0.59 4.80 -7.28
C MET A 53 -1.13 6.15 -7.75
N GLU A 54 -1.28 7.13 -6.84
CA GLU A 54 -1.68 8.50 -7.18
C GLU A 54 -0.77 9.11 -8.25
N TYR A 55 0.53 8.96 -8.09
CA TYR A 55 1.52 9.51 -9.01
C TYR A 55 1.41 8.93 -10.43
N ILE A 56 1.17 7.64 -10.57
CA ILE A 56 0.97 7.00 -11.87
C ILE A 56 -0.48 7.15 -12.42
N GLY A 57 -1.34 7.85 -11.68
CA GLY A 57 -2.73 8.13 -12.06
C GLY A 57 -3.74 7.06 -11.69
N LEU A 58 -3.36 6.05 -10.89
CA LEU A 58 -4.29 5.04 -10.37
C LEU A 58 -5.01 5.55 -9.12
N ASN A 59 -6.29 5.20 -9.00
CA ASN A 59 -7.07 5.53 -7.82
C ASN A 59 -6.54 4.76 -6.59
N PRO A 60 -6.07 5.44 -5.52
CA PRO A 60 -5.53 4.80 -4.32
C PRO A 60 -6.57 4.02 -3.52
N GLU A 61 -7.87 4.25 -3.76
CA GLU A 61 -8.96 3.49 -3.14
C GLU A 61 -9.01 2.02 -3.57
N ARG A 62 -8.32 1.67 -4.66
CA ARG A 62 -8.14 0.28 -5.10
C ARG A 62 -7.21 -0.53 -4.19
N LEU A 63 -6.47 0.14 -3.31
CA LEU A 63 -5.65 -0.49 -2.29
C LEU A 63 -6.21 -0.13 -0.91
N GLN A 64 -6.62 -1.14 -0.14
CA GLN A 64 -7.12 -0.96 1.21
C GLN A 64 -6.34 -1.80 2.20
N ILE A 65 -6.04 -1.22 3.37
CA ILE A 65 -5.60 -1.94 4.55
C ILE A 65 -6.63 -1.76 5.66
N SER A 66 -6.93 -2.85 6.37
CA SER A 66 -7.82 -2.81 7.53
C SER A 66 -7.29 -3.71 8.64
N PHE A 67 -7.56 -3.31 9.87
CA PHE A 67 -7.05 -3.97 11.05
C PHE A 67 -8.18 -4.59 11.86
N MET A 68 -8.02 -5.86 12.22
CA MET A 68 -9.02 -6.63 12.97
C MET A 68 -8.35 -7.75 13.75
N SER A 69 -8.99 -8.20 14.82
CA SER A 69 -8.52 -9.39 15.55
C SER A 69 -9.16 -10.67 15.02
N ALA A 70 -8.61 -11.81 15.40
CA ALA A 70 -9.10 -13.12 14.95
C ALA A 70 -10.57 -13.40 15.33
N GLY A 71 -11.08 -12.72 16.38
CA GLY A 71 -12.48 -12.82 16.82
C GLY A 71 -13.47 -11.93 16.04
N ASP A 72 -12.98 -11.03 15.20
CA ASP A 72 -13.79 -10.01 14.53
C ASP A 72 -14.37 -10.50 13.17
N GLY A 73 -14.86 -11.75 13.10
CA GLY A 73 -15.35 -12.32 11.86
C GLY A 73 -16.48 -11.51 11.19
N ASN A 74 -17.41 -10.97 11.97
CA ASN A 74 -18.49 -10.12 11.43
C ASN A 74 -17.93 -8.81 10.87
N LEU A 75 -17.02 -8.16 11.59
CA LEU A 75 -16.34 -6.95 11.11
C LEU A 75 -15.59 -7.21 9.81
N PHE A 76 -14.91 -8.36 9.68
CA PHE A 76 -14.24 -8.74 8.44
C PHE A 76 -15.23 -8.85 7.27
N VAL A 77 -16.40 -9.47 7.48
CA VAL A 77 -17.44 -9.59 6.45
C VAL A 77 -17.93 -8.21 6.01
N ASP A 78 -18.22 -7.32 6.95
CA ASP A 78 -18.68 -5.95 6.65
C ASP A 78 -17.63 -5.19 5.84
N ILE A 79 -16.37 -5.19 6.29
CA ILE A 79 -15.26 -4.53 5.59
C ILE A 79 -15.09 -5.09 4.17
N MET A 80 -15.17 -6.41 4.00
CA MET A 80 -15.02 -7.03 2.67
C MET A 80 -16.19 -6.73 1.74
N ASN A 81 -17.41 -6.64 2.28
CA ASN A 81 -18.58 -6.25 1.51
C ASN A 81 -18.46 -4.79 1.02
N ASP A 82 -18.08 -3.87 1.92
CA ASP A 82 -17.88 -2.46 1.59
C ASP A 82 -16.77 -2.28 0.56
N TYR A 83 -15.63 -2.94 0.77
CA TYR A 83 -14.52 -2.90 -0.17
C TYR A 83 -14.90 -3.49 -1.54
N SER A 84 -15.61 -4.61 -1.56
CA SER A 84 -16.08 -5.23 -2.81
C SER A 84 -17.06 -4.34 -3.56
N ALA A 85 -17.95 -3.66 -2.83
CA ALA A 85 -18.88 -2.69 -3.42
C ALA A 85 -18.13 -1.50 -4.04
N LYS A 86 -17.15 -0.95 -3.33
CA LYS A 86 -16.28 0.12 -3.82
C LYS A 86 -15.53 -0.28 -5.09
N ILE A 87 -14.92 -1.47 -5.12
CA ILE A 87 -14.20 -1.94 -6.32
C ILE A 87 -15.15 -2.16 -7.50
N LYS A 88 -16.36 -2.65 -7.26
CA LYS A 88 -17.39 -2.78 -8.31
C LYS A 88 -17.81 -1.42 -8.86
N GLU A 89 -17.93 -0.39 -8.03
CA GLU A 89 -18.25 0.98 -8.42
C GLU A 89 -17.12 1.58 -9.28
N LEU A 90 -15.86 1.41 -8.87
CA LEU A 90 -14.68 1.83 -9.62
C LEU A 90 -14.55 1.07 -10.97
N GLY A 91 -15.10 -0.14 -11.04
CA GLY A 91 -15.01 -0.99 -12.23
C GLY A 91 -13.60 -1.50 -12.50
N PRO A 92 -13.36 -2.05 -13.70
CA PRO A 92 -12.07 -2.59 -14.08
C PRO A 92 -10.91 -1.60 -13.90
N LEU A 93 -9.74 -2.14 -13.59
CA LEU A 93 -8.52 -1.36 -13.35
C LEU A 93 -8.22 -0.42 -14.54
N GLY A 94 -7.97 0.84 -14.27
CA GLY A 94 -7.71 1.88 -15.27
C GLY A 94 -8.95 2.50 -15.88
N LYS A 95 -10.14 1.89 -15.75
CA LYS A 95 -11.37 2.37 -16.39
C LYS A 95 -11.88 3.69 -15.76
N SER A 96 -11.99 3.74 -14.45
CA SER A 96 -12.43 4.96 -13.75
C SER A 96 -11.39 6.08 -13.82
N GLU A 97 -10.14 5.71 -13.99
CA GLU A 97 -8.99 6.61 -14.13
C GLU A 97 -8.84 7.14 -15.55
N GLY A 98 -9.55 6.57 -16.53
CA GLY A 98 -9.45 6.95 -17.93
C GLY A 98 -8.10 6.63 -18.58
N ILE A 99 -7.38 5.64 -18.04
CA ILE A 99 -6.06 5.22 -18.52
C ILE A 99 -6.25 4.12 -19.58
N ASP A 100 -5.56 4.27 -20.71
CA ASP A 100 -5.53 3.21 -21.73
C ASP A 100 -4.87 1.93 -21.19
N PRO A 101 -5.40 0.73 -21.50
CA PRO A 101 -4.83 -0.52 -20.98
C PRO A 101 -3.34 -0.71 -21.26
N LYS A 102 -2.87 -0.24 -22.40
CA LYS A 102 -1.47 -0.34 -22.79
C LYS A 102 -0.59 0.62 -21.98
N GLU A 103 -1.05 1.86 -21.82
CA GLU A 103 -0.42 2.86 -20.96
C GLU A 103 -0.34 2.37 -19.51
N LEU A 104 -1.42 1.76 -19.02
CA LEU A 104 -1.46 1.19 -17.67
C LEU A 104 -0.44 0.07 -17.50
N GLU A 105 -0.32 -0.84 -18.47
CA GLU A 105 0.66 -1.92 -18.45
C GLU A 105 2.09 -1.35 -18.40
N GLU A 106 2.39 -0.35 -19.22
CA GLU A 106 3.71 0.32 -19.26
C GLU A 106 4.03 1.00 -17.93
N LYS A 107 3.10 1.75 -17.36
CA LYS A 107 3.25 2.41 -16.04
C LYS A 107 3.50 1.40 -14.92
N LEU A 108 2.71 0.33 -14.85
CA LEU A 108 2.88 -0.72 -13.84
C LEU A 108 4.20 -1.47 -14.01
N ALA A 109 4.60 -1.76 -15.24
CA ALA A 109 5.89 -2.39 -15.54
C ALA A 109 7.05 -1.47 -15.13
N GLY A 110 6.93 -0.16 -15.38
CA GLY A 110 7.88 0.85 -14.94
C GLY A 110 8.06 0.83 -13.42
N VAL A 111 6.96 0.93 -12.67
CA VAL A 111 7.00 0.85 -11.20
C VAL A 111 7.66 -0.44 -10.72
N ILE A 112 7.23 -1.60 -11.26
CA ILE A 112 7.75 -2.91 -10.84
C ILE A 112 9.26 -2.99 -11.08
N LYS A 113 9.76 -2.47 -12.19
CA LYS A 113 11.18 -2.42 -12.50
C LYS A 113 11.96 -1.60 -11.49
N GLN A 114 11.36 -0.54 -10.95
CA GLN A 114 12.01 0.38 -10.00
C GLN A 114 11.89 -0.07 -8.53
N ILE A 115 11.05 -1.06 -8.20
CA ILE A 115 10.86 -1.51 -6.81
C ILE A 115 12.18 -1.78 -6.07
N PRO A 116 13.20 -2.47 -6.65
CA PRO A 116 14.46 -2.69 -5.93
C PRO A 116 15.14 -1.39 -5.51
N TYR A 117 15.13 -0.37 -6.37
CA TYR A 117 15.71 0.95 -6.08
C TYR A 117 14.88 1.72 -5.07
N ILE A 118 13.55 1.70 -5.21
CA ILE A 118 12.63 2.29 -4.24
C ILE A 118 12.90 1.72 -2.85
N LYS A 119 13.04 0.40 -2.72
CA LYS A 119 13.33 -0.27 -1.45
C LYS A 119 14.68 0.18 -0.87
N ILE A 120 15.71 0.32 -1.65
CA ILE A 120 17.02 0.82 -1.19
C ILE A 120 16.87 2.26 -0.68
N MET A 121 16.21 3.14 -1.45
CA MET A 121 16.04 4.54 -1.10
C MET A 121 15.16 4.78 0.13
N THR A 122 14.19 3.88 0.34
CA THR A 122 13.27 3.99 1.49
C THR A 122 13.72 3.20 2.71
N ASN A 123 14.70 2.30 2.57
CA ASN A 123 15.10 1.37 3.62
C ASN A 123 15.53 2.07 4.91
N ALA A 124 16.21 3.20 4.83
CA ALA A 124 16.65 3.96 5.99
C ALA A 124 15.46 4.42 6.86
N LYS A 125 14.31 4.76 6.23
CA LYS A 125 13.09 5.17 6.94
C LYS A 125 12.16 3.98 7.20
N MET A 126 11.85 3.20 6.18
CA MET A 126 10.88 2.09 6.27
C MET A 126 11.39 0.89 7.05
N GLY A 127 12.71 0.73 7.15
CA GLY A 127 13.36 -0.32 7.94
C GLY A 127 13.63 0.08 9.40
N THR A 128 13.25 1.29 9.83
CA THR A 128 13.43 1.74 11.21
C THR A 128 12.55 0.91 12.14
N HIS A 129 13.15 0.43 13.23
CA HIS A 129 12.47 -0.24 14.31
C HIS A 129 12.38 0.72 15.49
N LEU A 130 11.17 1.06 15.89
CA LEU A 130 10.89 1.94 17.01
C LEU A 130 10.34 1.10 18.18
N ASP A 131 10.54 1.55 19.38
CA ASP A 131 10.19 0.78 20.59
C ASP A 131 8.72 0.99 21.04
N ASP A 132 8.10 2.09 20.60
CA ASP A 132 6.75 2.47 21.00
C ASP A 132 5.84 2.69 19.77
N PRO A 133 4.58 2.22 19.80
CA PRO A 133 3.60 2.52 18.77
C PRO A 133 3.38 4.02 18.50
N ALA A 134 3.40 4.86 19.52
CA ALA A 134 3.25 6.32 19.38
C ALA A 134 4.43 6.94 18.61
N GLU A 135 5.62 6.38 18.72
CA GLU A 135 6.78 6.80 17.94
C GLU A 135 6.57 6.48 16.45
N TYR A 136 5.94 5.34 16.11
CA TYR A 136 5.57 5.01 14.73
C TYR A 136 4.58 6.01 14.14
N GLU A 137 3.56 6.40 14.90
CA GLU A 137 2.56 7.38 14.46
C GLU A 137 3.18 8.76 14.22
N ALA A 138 4.10 9.17 15.09
CA ALA A 138 4.82 10.44 14.95
C ALA A 138 5.85 10.42 13.80
N PHE A 139 6.51 9.29 13.58
CA PHE A 139 7.60 9.15 12.61
C PHE A 139 7.09 8.95 11.17
N PHE A 140 5.91 8.32 11.00
CA PHE A 140 5.31 8.01 9.70
C PHE A 140 4.01 8.79 9.47
N THR A 141 4.07 10.10 9.56
CA THR A 141 2.95 10.96 9.15
C THR A 141 2.77 10.96 7.63
N LEU A 142 1.58 11.34 7.16
CA LEU A 142 1.34 11.50 5.72
C LEU A 142 2.32 12.50 5.09
N GLU A 143 2.65 13.59 5.79
CA GLU A 143 3.63 14.58 5.34
C GLU A 143 5.02 13.96 5.15
N GLU A 144 5.45 13.11 6.08
CA GLU A 144 6.73 12.42 5.99
C GLU A 144 6.78 11.39 4.87
N ILE A 145 5.66 10.71 4.59
CA ILE A 145 5.54 9.81 3.43
C ILE A 145 5.57 10.60 2.12
N ASP A 146 4.87 11.73 2.04
CA ASP A 146 4.88 12.62 0.89
C ASP A 146 6.27 13.18 0.61
N LYS A 147 6.97 13.62 1.65
CA LYS A 147 8.36 14.09 1.57
C LYS A 147 9.30 12.98 1.08
N LEU A 148 9.19 11.78 1.69
CA LEU A 148 9.97 10.61 1.28
C LEU A 148 9.74 10.28 -0.20
N PHE A 149 8.48 10.30 -0.65
CA PHE A 149 8.12 10.05 -2.03
C PHE A 149 8.73 11.11 -2.96
N THR A 150 8.50 12.38 -2.68
CA THR A 150 8.94 13.49 -3.52
C THR A 150 10.47 13.58 -3.63
N GLU A 151 11.18 13.43 -2.50
CA GLU A 151 12.64 13.58 -2.47
C GLU A 151 13.39 12.34 -2.97
N LYS A 152 12.81 11.14 -2.83
CA LYS A 152 13.56 9.89 -3.04
C LYS A 152 13.02 8.97 -4.12
N ILE A 153 11.73 9.11 -4.50
CA ILE A 153 11.05 8.09 -5.33
C ILE A 153 10.58 8.66 -6.66
N SER A 154 9.95 9.85 -6.67
CA SER A 154 9.30 10.41 -7.86
C SER A 154 10.20 10.41 -9.08
N TYR A 155 11.46 10.79 -8.89
CA TYR A 155 12.47 10.82 -9.96
C TYR A 155 12.72 9.48 -10.66
N TYR A 156 12.52 8.35 -9.94
CA TYR A 156 12.74 7.01 -10.51
C TYR A 156 11.50 6.44 -11.22
N ILE A 157 10.32 7.01 -10.95
CA ILE A 157 9.05 6.55 -11.52
C ILE A 157 8.64 7.43 -12.70
N ASP A 158 9.24 8.61 -12.84
CA ASP A 158 8.98 9.53 -13.94
C ASP A 158 9.29 8.84 -15.29
N PRO A 159 8.33 8.85 -16.22
CA PRO A 159 8.40 8.12 -17.48
C PRO A 159 9.43 8.72 -18.45
#